data_71ea99adfb8297f3a7ef7fa4a8c9fabf
#
_entry.id   71ea99adfb8297f3a7ef7fa4a8c9fabf
#
_cell.length_a   1.000
_cell.length_b   1.000
_cell.length_c   1.000
_cell.angle_alpha   90.00
_cell.angle_beta   90.00
_cell.angle_gamma   90.00
#
_symmetry.space_group_name_H-M   'P 1'
#
loop_
_entity.id
_entity.type
_entity.pdbx_description
1 polymer ?
#
loop_
_entity_poly.entity_id
_entity_poly.type
_entity_poly.pdbx_seq_one_letter_code
_entity_poly.pdbx_strand_id
1 'polypeptide(L)'
;WPGPLTMVVKKKPGMPDATTGGLDTVGIRLPDTQIARELIEAAGCPIAAPSANISGRPSPTKAQHVIDDLSGKIDAIVKGDDCRVGIESTVLDVTGDTPVILRPGIITAEQIEAVLDKKVEIDPAVLKQSTDGSLKPKAPGMKYKHYAPKADMVVIEGQRDKVKKEIERLKGLNEQLGNKVG
;
A
#
# COMPACT_ATOMS: atom_id res chain seq x y z
N TRP A 1 11.28 -10.96 4.79
CA TRP A 1 10.55 -10.94 6.04
C TRP A 1 11.48 -11.00 7.23
N PRO A 2 11.16 -10.25 8.25
CA PRO A 2 10.04 -9.30 8.40
C PRO A 2 10.22 -8.04 7.54
N GLY A 3 9.09 -7.40 7.17
CA GLY A 3 9.16 -6.15 6.40
C GLY A 3 7.93 -5.86 5.54
N PRO A 4 8.03 -4.83 4.66
CA PRO A 4 6.92 -4.31 3.87
C PRO A 4 6.61 -5.17 2.63
N LEU A 5 6.47 -6.47 2.83
CA LEU A 5 6.06 -7.45 1.83
C LEU A 5 4.83 -8.22 2.34
N THR A 6 3.75 -8.19 1.59
CA THR A 6 2.55 -8.99 1.84
C THR A 6 2.50 -10.11 0.82
N MET A 7 2.43 -11.36 1.27
CA MET A 7 2.30 -12.53 0.40
C MET A 7 0.85 -13.00 0.38
N VAL A 8 0.30 -13.20 -0.80
CA VAL A 8 -1.01 -13.82 -1.02
C VAL A 8 -0.80 -15.31 -1.18
N VAL A 9 -1.45 -16.08 -0.32
CA VAL A 9 -1.37 -17.55 -0.28
C VAL A 9 -2.77 -18.16 -0.28
N LYS A 10 -2.88 -19.46 -0.57
CA LYS A 10 -4.14 -20.18 -0.46
C LYS A 10 -4.61 -20.23 1.00
N LYS A 11 -5.86 -19.90 1.23
CA LYS A 11 -6.51 -19.93 2.52
C LYS A 11 -6.67 -21.37 3.02
N LYS A 12 -6.37 -21.61 4.31
CA LYS A 12 -6.70 -22.91 4.95
C LYS A 12 -8.18 -22.94 5.36
N PRO A 13 -8.77 -24.16 5.45
CA PRO A 13 -10.10 -24.33 6.03
C PRO A 13 -10.16 -23.74 7.45
N GLY A 14 -11.29 -23.13 7.80
CA GLY A 14 -11.49 -22.51 9.11
C GLY A 14 -11.14 -21.03 9.19
N MET A 15 -10.50 -20.45 8.17
CA MET A 15 -10.28 -18.99 8.12
C MET A 15 -11.61 -18.28 7.74
N PRO A 16 -12.02 -17.26 8.52
CA PRO A 16 -13.27 -16.54 8.26
C PRO A 16 -13.30 -15.84 6.89
N ASP A 17 -14.37 -15.99 6.15
CA ASP A 17 -14.56 -15.32 4.85
C ASP A 17 -14.59 -13.79 4.98
N ALA A 18 -15.05 -13.27 6.11
CA ALA A 18 -15.01 -11.83 6.39
C ALA A 18 -13.58 -11.25 6.34
N THR A 19 -12.55 -12.02 6.77
CA THR A 19 -11.15 -11.62 6.74
C THR A 19 -10.58 -11.56 5.32
N THR A 20 -11.08 -12.44 4.43
CA THR A 20 -10.59 -12.59 3.06
C THR A 20 -11.48 -11.95 2.01
N GLY A 21 -12.59 -11.32 2.41
CA GLY A 21 -13.59 -10.78 1.49
C GLY A 21 -14.26 -11.88 0.64
N GLY A 22 -14.32 -13.13 1.15
CA GLY A 22 -14.88 -14.28 0.45
C GLY A 22 -13.95 -14.94 -0.56
N LEU A 23 -12.67 -14.50 -0.63
CA LEU A 23 -11.67 -15.12 -1.50
C LEU A 23 -11.16 -16.44 -0.89
N ASP A 24 -10.67 -17.33 -1.75
CA ASP A 24 -9.97 -18.57 -1.38
C ASP A 24 -8.48 -18.33 -1.05
N THR A 25 -8.05 -17.09 -1.08
CA THR A 25 -6.69 -16.63 -0.76
C THR A 25 -6.70 -15.67 0.41
N VAL A 26 -5.54 -15.50 1.04
CA VAL A 26 -5.32 -14.55 2.13
C VAL A 26 -3.97 -13.86 1.98
N GLY A 27 -3.94 -12.54 2.23
CA GLY A 27 -2.71 -11.79 2.31
C GLY A 27 -2.12 -11.87 3.73
N ILE A 28 -0.90 -12.35 3.85
CA ILE A 28 -0.16 -12.40 5.12
C ILE A 28 1.10 -11.56 5.06
N ARG A 29 1.42 -10.92 6.19
CA ARG A 29 2.61 -10.09 6.36
C ARG A 29 3.19 -10.28 7.76
N LEU A 30 4.53 -10.32 7.85
CA LEU A 30 5.26 -10.24 9.10
C LEU A 30 5.85 -8.82 9.21
N PRO A 31 5.35 -7.96 10.12
CA PRO A 31 5.89 -6.61 10.28
C PRO A 31 7.30 -6.62 10.87
N ASP A 32 8.13 -5.62 10.53
CA ASP A 32 9.49 -5.48 11.05
C ASP A 32 9.57 -4.65 12.34
N THR A 33 8.51 -3.94 12.70
CA THR A 33 8.46 -3.16 13.94
C THR A 33 8.29 -4.07 15.15
N GLN A 34 9.12 -3.86 16.16
CA GLN A 34 9.12 -4.66 17.38
C GLN A 34 7.76 -4.60 18.09
N ILE A 35 7.19 -3.41 18.26
CA ILE A 35 5.88 -3.20 18.90
C ILE A 35 4.78 -4.04 18.24
N ALA A 36 4.73 -4.07 16.91
CA ALA A 36 3.71 -4.85 16.20
C ALA A 36 3.92 -6.36 16.40
N ARG A 37 5.17 -6.85 16.41
CA ARG A 37 5.47 -8.26 16.65
C ARG A 37 5.12 -8.68 18.08
N GLU A 38 5.49 -7.88 19.07
CA GLU A 38 5.14 -8.13 20.48
C GLU A 38 3.63 -8.17 20.71
N LEU A 39 2.89 -7.25 20.04
CA LEU A 39 1.43 -7.25 20.10
C LEU A 39 0.82 -8.52 19.49
N ILE A 40 1.33 -8.97 18.33
CA ILE A 40 0.87 -10.22 17.68
C ILE A 40 1.18 -11.42 18.55
N GLU A 41 2.38 -11.48 19.14
CA GLU A 41 2.81 -12.55 20.03
C GLU A 41 1.96 -12.60 21.31
N ALA A 42 1.72 -11.44 21.94
CA ALA A 42 0.89 -11.33 23.13
C ALA A 42 -0.58 -11.70 22.84
N ALA A 43 -1.09 -11.42 21.65
CA ALA A 43 -2.43 -11.85 21.22
C ALA A 43 -2.56 -13.36 21.04
N GLY A 44 -1.46 -14.08 20.82
CA GLY A 44 -1.44 -15.53 20.62
C GLY A 44 -2.16 -15.99 19.34
N CYS A 45 -2.51 -15.07 18.44
CA CYS A 45 -3.20 -15.36 17.18
C CYS A 45 -2.88 -14.32 16.12
N PRO A 46 -3.08 -14.65 14.83
CA PRO A 46 -2.97 -13.66 13.75
C PRO A 46 -3.97 -12.51 13.92
N ILE A 47 -3.55 -11.30 13.55
CA ILE A 47 -4.37 -10.08 13.66
C ILE A 47 -4.76 -9.63 12.25
N ALA A 48 -6.07 -9.43 12.02
CA ALA A 48 -6.55 -8.79 10.80
C ALA A 48 -6.30 -7.28 10.88
N ALA A 49 -5.47 -6.75 10.00
CA ALA A 49 -5.00 -5.38 10.06
C ALA A 49 -5.12 -4.66 8.71
N PRO A 50 -6.15 -3.84 8.50
CA PRO A 50 -6.19 -2.88 7.40
C PRO A 50 -5.28 -1.67 7.69
N SER A 51 -5.16 -0.75 6.72
CA SER A 51 -4.52 0.55 6.98
C SER A 51 -5.36 1.38 7.99
N ALA A 52 -4.66 2.07 8.91
CA ALA A 52 -5.28 2.83 10.01
C ALA A 52 -5.70 4.25 9.58
N ASN A 53 -6.55 4.35 8.55
CA ASN A 53 -7.08 5.59 7.99
C ASN A 53 -8.58 5.47 7.68
N ILE A 54 -9.24 6.60 7.48
CA ILE A 54 -10.58 6.62 6.90
C ILE A 54 -10.49 6.17 5.43
N SER A 55 -11.42 5.34 4.98
CA SER A 55 -11.47 4.84 3.60
C SER A 55 -11.37 5.98 2.58
N GLY A 56 -10.53 5.81 1.57
CA GLY A 56 -10.25 6.81 0.52
C GLY A 56 -9.13 7.80 0.87
N ARG A 57 -8.68 7.88 2.11
CA ARG A 57 -7.53 8.70 2.50
C ARG A 57 -6.21 7.96 2.30
N PRO A 58 -5.08 8.68 2.18
CA PRO A 58 -3.75 8.08 2.18
C PRO A 58 -3.49 7.28 3.45
N SER A 59 -2.68 6.21 3.35
CA SER A 59 -2.23 5.46 4.51
C SER A 59 -1.42 6.34 5.47
N PRO A 60 -1.60 6.22 6.79
CA PRO A 60 -0.89 7.04 7.76
C PRO A 60 0.59 6.67 7.82
N THR A 61 1.45 7.68 7.95
CA THR A 61 2.89 7.52 8.16
C THR A 61 3.35 8.00 9.52
N LYS A 62 2.45 8.63 10.29
CA LYS A 62 2.68 9.14 11.65
C LYS A 62 1.49 8.80 12.54
N ALA A 63 1.75 8.64 13.84
CA ALA A 63 0.69 8.42 14.82
C ALA A 63 -0.37 9.54 14.81
N GLN A 64 0.05 10.80 14.54
CA GLN A 64 -0.88 11.93 14.47
C GLN A 64 -1.92 11.75 13.37
N HIS A 65 -1.56 11.21 12.20
CA HIS A 65 -2.53 10.92 11.13
C HIS A 65 -3.62 9.94 11.56
N VAL A 66 -3.24 8.93 12.37
CA VAL A 66 -4.19 7.96 12.93
C VAL A 66 -5.11 8.62 13.95
N ILE A 67 -4.56 9.47 14.83
CA ILE A 67 -5.31 10.23 15.82
C ILE A 67 -6.34 11.12 15.13
N ASP A 68 -5.92 11.87 14.10
CA ASP A 68 -6.79 12.79 13.36
C ASP A 68 -7.93 12.07 12.64
N ASP A 69 -7.68 10.86 12.14
CA ASP A 69 -8.67 10.09 11.38
C ASP A 69 -9.59 9.25 12.26
N LEU A 70 -9.07 8.65 13.34
CA LEU A 70 -9.73 7.56 14.05
C LEU A 70 -9.99 7.84 15.53
N SER A 71 -9.57 8.97 16.09
CA SER A 71 -9.87 9.32 17.50
C SER A 71 -11.39 9.31 17.76
N GLY A 72 -11.79 8.66 18.85
CA GLY A 72 -13.21 8.49 19.22
C GLY A 72 -13.97 7.43 18.39
N LYS A 73 -13.30 6.74 17.45
CA LYS A 73 -13.90 5.67 16.62
C LYS A 73 -13.28 4.30 16.88
N ILE A 74 -12.16 4.24 17.59
CA ILE A 74 -11.46 3.03 17.98
C ILE A 74 -11.07 3.11 19.45
N ASP A 75 -10.86 1.95 20.08
CA ASP A 75 -10.65 1.85 21.53
C ASP A 75 -9.24 2.30 21.94
N ALA A 76 -8.22 2.05 21.12
CA ALA A 76 -6.85 2.37 21.48
C ALA A 76 -5.99 2.69 20.24
N ILE A 77 -4.96 3.50 20.44
CA ILE A 77 -3.90 3.78 19.47
C ILE A 77 -2.56 3.50 20.16
N VAL A 78 -1.82 2.52 19.64
CA VAL A 78 -0.45 2.25 20.08
C VAL A 78 0.50 3.09 19.22
N LYS A 79 1.13 4.09 19.86
CA LYS A 79 2.07 4.97 19.18
C LYS A 79 3.45 4.28 19.03
N GLY A 80 3.90 4.11 17.81
CA GLY A 80 5.28 3.76 17.46
C GLY A 80 6.02 4.93 16.83
N ASP A 81 7.17 4.63 16.23
CA ASP A 81 7.95 5.58 15.43
C ASP A 81 7.23 5.93 14.12
N ASP A 82 7.63 7.03 13.50
CA ASP A 82 7.17 7.39 12.15
C ASP A 82 7.59 6.32 11.14
N CYS A 83 6.77 6.11 10.11
CA CYS A 83 7.07 5.12 9.07
C CYS A 83 8.36 5.49 8.33
N ARG A 84 9.30 4.54 8.26
CA ARG A 84 10.54 4.69 7.47
C ARG A 84 10.28 4.66 5.96
N VAL A 85 9.18 4.01 5.57
CA VAL A 85 8.74 3.87 4.17
C VAL A 85 7.38 4.53 4.04
N GLY A 86 7.28 5.52 3.14
CA GLY A 86 6.07 6.33 2.95
C GLY A 86 5.09 5.78 1.92
N ILE A 87 5.29 4.54 1.44
CA ILE A 87 4.41 3.86 0.49
C ILE A 87 3.97 2.51 1.05
N GLU A 88 2.89 1.98 0.50
CA GLU A 88 2.32 0.69 0.90
C GLU A 88 3.30 -0.47 0.62
N SER A 89 3.09 -1.60 1.32
CA SER A 89 3.86 -2.82 1.10
C SER A 89 3.66 -3.36 -0.31
N THR A 90 4.72 -3.97 -0.85
CA THR A 90 4.60 -4.82 -2.05
C THR A 90 3.66 -5.98 -1.74
N VAL A 91 2.72 -6.27 -2.65
CA VAL A 91 1.82 -7.43 -2.56
C VAL A 91 2.21 -8.43 -3.64
N LEU A 92 2.62 -9.62 -3.22
CA LEU A 92 3.10 -10.70 -4.07
C LEU A 92 2.15 -11.89 -3.99
N ASP A 93 1.57 -12.28 -5.09
CA ASP A 93 0.81 -13.53 -5.21
C ASP A 93 1.78 -14.70 -5.46
N VAL A 94 1.76 -15.69 -4.56
CA VAL A 94 2.57 -16.91 -4.65
C VAL A 94 1.69 -18.16 -4.72
N THR A 95 0.45 -18.03 -5.14
CA THR A 95 -0.50 -19.16 -5.25
C THR A 95 -0.30 -20.00 -6.50
N GLY A 96 0.35 -19.44 -7.53
CA GLY A 96 0.71 -20.09 -8.79
C GLY A 96 2.20 -20.48 -8.86
N ASP A 97 2.60 -21.05 -9.99
CA ASP A 97 3.99 -21.45 -10.25
C ASP A 97 4.91 -20.25 -10.43
N THR A 98 4.43 -19.18 -11.01
CA THR A 98 5.14 -17.92 -11.20
C THR A 98 4.61 -16.89 -10.20
N PRO A 99 5.47 -16.30 -9.35
CA PRO A 99 5.06 -15.21 -8.47
C PRO A 99 4.65 -13.95 -9.25
N VAL A 100 3.58 -13.30 -8.82
CA VAL A 100 3.03 -12.11 -9.49
C VAL A 100 2.90 -10.94 -8.52
N ILE A 101 3.48 -9.80 -8.82
CA ILE A 101 3.28 -8.56 -8.07
C ILE A 101 1.90 -7.99 -8.40
N LEU A 102 0.99 -8.01 -7.43
CA LEU A 102 -0.35 -7.43 -7.51
C LEU A 102 -0.38 -5.94 -7.14
N ARG A 103 0.57 -5.49 -6.33
CA ARG A 103 0.78 -4.08 -5.97
C ARG A 103 2.27 -3.83 -5.78
N PRO A 104 2.88 -2.94 -6.57
CA PRO A 104 4.27 -2.54 -6.36
C PRO A 104 4.41 -1.73 -5.07
N GLY A 105 5.56 -1.89 -4.42
CA GLY A 105 5.99 -1.17 -3.22
C GLY A 105 7.50 -1.05 -3.19
N ILE A 106 8.09 -0.84 -2.01
CA ILE A 106 9.55 -0.67 -1.89
C ILE A 106 10.34 -1.96 -2.18
N ILE A 107 9.71 -3.13 -2.00
CA ILE A 107 10.34 -4.41 -2.38
C ILE A 107 10.09 -4.62 -3.87
N THR A 108 11.17 -4.60 -4.67
CA THR A 108 11.09 -4.66 -6.14
C THR A 108 11.05 -6.09 -6.66
N ALA A 109 10.66 -6.26 -7.93
CA ALA A 109 10.69 -7.55 -8.60
C ALA A 109 12.09 -8.17 -8.59
N GLU A 110 13.11 -7.37 -8.88
CA GLU A 110 14.52 -7.80 -8.93
C GLU A 110 14.99 -8.32 -7.57
N GLN A 111 14.59 -7.68 -6.47
CA GLN A 111 14.92 -8.13 -5.13
C GLN A 111 14.26 -9.47 -4.79
N ILE A 112 13.03 -9.69 -5.24
CA ILE A 112 12.31 -10.94 -5.04
C ILE A 112 12.92 -12.04 -5.92
N GLU A 113 13.20 -11.76 -7.19
CA GLU A 113 13.85 -12.67 -8.13
C GLU A 113 15.21 -13.17 -7.60
N ALA A 114 16.01 -12.25 -7.05
CA ALA A 114 17.32 -12.58 -6.48
C ALA A 114 17.24 -13.57 -5.31
N VAL A 115 16.11 -13.61 -4.58
CA VAL A 115 15.90 -14.56 -3.47
C VAL A 115 15.29 -15.87 -3.94
N LEU A 116 14.37 -15.81 -4.90
CA LEU A 116 13.61 -16.98 -5.35
C LEU A 116 14.31 -17.77 -6.47
N ASP A 117 15.31 -17.18 -7.13
CA ASP A 117 15.91 -17.69 -8.37
C ASP A 117 14.85 -18.01 -9.44
N LYS A 118 13.83 -17.18 -9.50
CA LYS A 118 12.70 -17.28 -10.43
C LYS A 118 12.28 -15.90 -10.91
N LYS A 119 11.77 -15.81 -12.14
CA LYS A 119 11.15 -14.60 -12.66
C LYS A 119 9.89 -14.25 -11.86
N VAL A 120 9.71 -12.95 -11.65
CA VAL A 120 8.53 -12.36 -11.02
C VAL A 120 7.79 -11.52 -12.06
N GLU A 121 6.51 -11.77 -12.25
CA GLU A 121 5.66 -10.99 -13.13
C GLU A 121 5.00 -9.83 -12.39
N ILE A 122 4.58 -8.82 -13.14
CA ILE A 122 3.74 -7.73 -12.63
C ILE A 122 2.36 -7.89 -13.23
N ASP A 123 1.32 -7.87 -12.39
CA ASP A 123 -0.06 -8.02 -12.87
C ASP A 123 -0.36 -6.92 -13.92
N PRO A 124 -0.88 -7.29 -15.10
CA PRO A 124 -1.22 -6.34 -16.15
C PRO A 124 -2.17 -5.22 -15.71
N ALA A 125 -3.00 -5.45 -14.70
CA ALA A 125 -3.87 -4.42 -14.13
C ALA A 125 -3.09 -3.29 -13.44
N VAL A 126 -1.87 -3.55 -12.97
CA VAL A 126 -0.97 -2.55 -12.40
C VAL A 126 -0.36 -1.67 -13.49
N LEU A 127 -0.01 -2.28 -14.64
CA LEU A 127 0.62 -1.58 -15.76
C LEU A 127 -0.38 -0.76 -16.58
N LYS A 128 -1.64 -1.24 -16.65
CA LYS A 128 -2.74 -0.50 -17.26
C LYS A 128 -3.44 0.24 -16.14
N GLN A 129 -3.38 1.58 -16.13
CA GLN A 129 -4.34 2.39 -15.37
C GLN A 129 -5.73 2.05 -15.91
N SER A 130 -6.31 0.94 -15.47
CA SER A 130 -7.60 0.46 -15.98
C SER A 130 -8.69 1.36 -15.41
N THR A 131 -9.20 2.24 -16.25
CA THR A 131 -10.47 2.95 -16.08
C THR A 131 -11.69 2.03 -16.20
N ASP A 132 -11.48 0.75 -16.46
CA ASP A 132 -12.55 -0.24 -16.67
C ASP A 132 -12.84 -1.01 -15.37
N GLY A 133 -13.99 -0.72 -14.76
CA GLY A 133 -14.47 -1.33 -13.52
C GLY A 133 -14.84 -2.81 -13.59
N SER A 134 -14.49 -3.53 -14.66
CA SER A 134 -14.89 -4.94 -14.91
C SER A 134 -13.97 -5.97 -14.25
N LEU A 135 -12.78 -5.59 -13.78
CA LEU A 135 -11.81 -6.53 -13.19
C LEU A 135 -12.13 -6.85 -11.73
N LYS A 136 -12.32 -8.13 -11.41
CA LYS A 136 -12.42 -8.59 -10.02
C LYS A 136 -11.10 -8.32 -9.28
N PRO A 137 -11.12 -7.57 -8.17
CA PRO A 137 -9.92 -7.25 -7.42
C PRO A 137 -9.33 -8.53 -6.81
N LYS A 138 -8.05 -8.78 -7.04
CA LYS A 138 -7.29 -9.91 -6.47
C LYS A 138 -6.61 -9.56 -5.16
N ALA A 139 -6.52 -8.27 -4.81
CA ALA A 139 -5.87 -7.80 -3.59
C ALA A 139 -6.57 -6.55 -3.03
N PRO A 140 -6.41 -6.27 -1.72
CA PRO A 140 -6.87 -5.01 -1.12
C PRO A 140 -6.28 -3.80 -1.85
N GLY A 141 -7.09 -2.77 -2.07
CA GLY A 141 -6.66 -1.53 -2.74
C GLY A 141 -6.82 -1.52 -4.26
N MET A 142 -7.28 -2.61 -4.89
CA MET A 142 -7.49 -2.66 -6.35
C MET A 142 -8.90 -2.24 -6.80
N LYS A 143 -9.88 -2.18 -5.87
CA LYS A 143 -11.31 -2.03 -6.24
C LYS A 143 -11.80 -0.59 -6.36
N TYR A 144 -11.18 0.36 -5.68
CA TYR A 144 -11.62 1.76 -5.61
C TYR A 144 -10.44 2.70 -5.78
N LYS A 145 -10.70 3.98 -6.11
CA LYS A 145 -9.69 5.03 -6.05
C LYS A 145 -9.23 5.19 -4.58
N HIS A 146 -8.13 4.52 -4.24
CA HIS A 146 -7.54 4.56 -2.91
C HIS A 146 -6.38 5.56 -2.88
N TYR A 147 -6.11 6.10 -1.68
CA TYR A 147 -4.90 6.88 -1.40
C TYR A 147 -4.78 8.17 -2.20
N ALA A 148 -5.90 8.69 -2.72
CA ALA A 148 -5.87 9.94 -3.47
C ALA A 148 -5.70 11.13 -2.52
N PRO A 149 -4.65 11.96 -2.69
CA PRO A 149 -4.54 13.22 -1.97
C PRO A 149 -5.71 14.14 -2.35
N LYS A 150 -6.01 15.11 -1.47
CA LYS A 150 -7.05 16.12 -1.76
C LYS A 150 -6.57 17.15 -2.80
N ALA A 151 -5.25 17.34 -2.87
CA ALA A 151 -4.63 18.24 -3.82
C ALA A 151 -4.48 17.59 -5.19
N ASP A 152 -4.61 18.37 -6.25
CA ASP A 152 -4.28 17.93 -7.59
C ASP A 152 -2.77 17.67 -7.70
N MET A 153 -2.41 16.58 -8.37
CA MET A 153 -1.03 16.20 -8.59
C MET A 153 -0.72 16.18 -10.09
N VAL A 154 0.36 16.86 -10.46
CA VAL A 154 0.87 16.88 -11.83
C VAL A 154 2.20 16.16 -11.87
N VAL A 155 2.31 15.14 -12.73
CA VAL A 155 3.58 14.45 -13.00
C VAL A 155 4.20 15.06 -14.25
N ILE A 156 5.46 15.51 -14.15
CA ILE A 156 6.20 16.11 -15.26
C ILE A 156 7.37 15.21 -15.62
N GLU A 157 7.37 14.72 -16.84
CA GLU A 157 8.41 13.82 -17.35
C GLU A 157 9.23 14.51 -18.44
N GLY A 158 10.52 14.17 -18.53
CA GLY A 158 11.39 14.68 -19.57
C GLY A 158 12.84 14.91 -19.13
N GLN A 159 13.57 15.70 -19.91
CA GLN A 159 14.94 16.08 -19.57
C GLN A 159 14.96 16.97 -18.31
N ARG A 160 15.87 16.70 -17.39
CA ARG A 160 15.96 17.33 -16.05
C ARG A 160 15.79 18.85 -16.07
N ASP A 161 16.50 19.54 -16.96
CA ASP A 161 16.47 21.02 -17.02
C ASP A 161 15.11 21.55 -17.51
N LYS A 162 14.47 20.83 -18.43
CA LYS A 162 13.12 21.17 -18.91
C LYS A 162 12.06 20.91 -17.84
N VAL A 163 12.19 19.77 -17.14
CA VAL A 163 11.31 19.43 -16.00
C VAL A 163 11.41 20.50 -14.90
N LYS A 164 12.62 20.92 -14.53
CA LYS A 164 12.83 21.95 -13.52
C LYS A 164 12.17 23.28 -13.91
N LYS A 165 12.35 23.73 -15.15
CA LYS A 165 11.72 24.97 -15.67
C LYS A 165 10.19 24.89 -15.65
N GLU A 166 9.65 23.73 -16.00
CA GLU A 166 8.19 23.54 -16.03
C GLU A 166 7.60 23.49 -14.61
N ILE A 167 8.31 22.88 -13.64
CA ILE A 167 7.92 22.91 -12.23
C ILE A 167 7.88 24.35 -11.73
N GLU A 168 8.92 25.15 -11.98
CA GLU A 168 8.98 26.55 -11.57
C GLU A 168 7.86 27.39 -12.23
N ARG A 169 7.56 27.14 -13.51
CA ARG A 169 6.46 27.80 -14.23
C ARG A 169 5.10 27.49 -13.62
N LEU A 170 4.82 26.19 -13.39
CA LEU A 170 3.54 25.75 -12.80
C LEU A 170 3.38 26.23 -11.37
N LYS A 171 4.47 26.22 -10.58
CA LYS A 171 4.47 26.77 -9.23
C LYS A 171 4.08 28.23 -9.24
N GLY A 172 4.75 29.07 -10.04
CA GLY A 172 4.43 30.49 -10.13
C GLY A 172 2.99 30.78 -10.58
N LEU A 173 2.48 29.99 -11.54
CA LEU A 173 1.09 30.13 -11.99
C LEU A 173 0.09 29.79 -10.86
N ASN A 174 0.32 28.69 -10.13
CA ASN A 174 -0.59 28.30 -9.06
C ASN A 174 -0.54 29.27 -7.87
N GLU A 175 0.63 29.78 -7.51
CA GLU A 175 0.79 30.79 -6.46
C GLU A 175 0.05 32.10 -6.82
N GLN A 176 0.07 32.54 -8.09
CA GLN A 176 -0.72 33.68 -8.58
C GLN A 176 -2.25 33.45 -8.48
N LEU A 177 -2.68 32.20 -8.59
CA LEU A 177 -4.08 31.80 -8.40
C LEU A 177 -4.47 31.62 -6.92
N GLY A 178 -3.54 31.86 -5.98
CA GLY A 178 -3.76 31.70 -4.54
C GLY A 178 -3.70 30.26 -4.04
N ASN A 179 -3.24 29.31 -4.87
CA ASN A 179 -3.07 27.91 -4.49
C ASN A 179 -1.76 27.72 -3.71
N LYS A 180 -1.79 26.82 -2.72
CA LYS A 180 -0.55 26.34 -2.08
C LYS A 180 0.08 25.26 -2.94
N VAL A 181 1.37 25.37 -3.21
CA VAL A 181 2.16 24.39 -3.95
C VAL A 181 3.17 23.77 -2.99
N GLY A 182 3.21 22.45 -2.95
CA GLY A 182 4.12 21.66 -2.11
C GLY A 182 5.03 20.75 -2.94
#